data_b039f54e12f0ef14abccf40d1e06d052
#
_entry.id   b039f54e12f0ef14abccf40d1e06d052
#
_cell.length_a   1.000
_cell.length_b   1.000
_cell.length_c   1.000
_cell.angle_alpha   90.00
_cell.angle_beta   90.00
_cell.angle_gamma   90.00
#
_symmetry.space_group_name_H-M   'P 1'
#
loop_
_entity.id
_entity.type
_entity.pdbx_description
1 polymer ?
#
loop_
_entity_poly.entity_id
_entity_poly.type
_entity_poly.pdbx_seq_one_letter_code
_entity_poly.pdbx_strand_id
1 'polypeptide(L)'
;MATPADYNPTPHVIPEGENATPLEVVGGDCTATEKLIIIMCGLPATGKTHIANRIARYISFFLAVESKLLNVGDYRRSLFGVKSPTDFFTHASSNQRELACDAALGELTDFMKQDGVRVGILDSTNCTRERRTRIREAVAFLKCKVLVIETVCDNEEVSNQSY
;
A
#
# COMPACT_ATOMS: atom_id res chain seq x y z
N MET A 1 36.22 -7.75 9.00
CA MET A 1 35.10 -7.02 9.60
C MET A 1 34.98 -5.72 8.81
N ALA A 2 34.03 -5.64 7.87
CA ALA A 2 33.76 -4.43 7.07
C ALA A 2 32.83 -3.52 7.87
N THR A 3 33.16 -2.25 7.93
CA THR A 3 32.36 -1.23 8.64
C THR A 3 31.15 -0.80 7.81
N PRO A 4 30.03 -0.37 8.42
CA PRO A 4 28.76 -0.06 7.73
C PRO A 4 28.77 1.23 6.88
N ALA A 5 29.95 1.77 6.54
CA ALA A 5 30.09 3.09 5.92
C ALA A 5 30.10 3.11 4.38
N ASP A 6 30.05 1.95 3.70
CA ASP A 6 30.27 1.88 2.24
C ASP A 6 29.00 1.57 1.42
N TYR A 7 27.80 1.73 1.98
CA TYR A 7 26.57 1.63 1.20
C TYR A 7 26.32 2.96 0.47
N ASN A 8 26.85 3.09 -0.72
CA ASN A 8 26.51 4.16 -1.66
C ASN A 8 25.55 3.58 -2.70
N PRO A 9 24.21 3.77 -2.55
CA PRO A 9 23.26 3.32 -3.57
C PRO A 9 23.49 4.15 -4.83
N THR A 10 24.04 3.55 -5.87
CA THR A 10 23.96 4.11 -7.21
C THR A 10 22.48 4.35 -7.54
N PRO A 11 22.09 5.57 -7.93
CA PRO A 11 20.70 5.79 -8.34
C PRO A 11 20.41 4.90 -9.55
N HIS A 12 19.45 4.00 -9.41
CA HIS A 12 18.91 3.24 -10.53
C HIS A 12 18.27 4.27 -11.48
N VAL A 13 18.98 4.58 -12.56
CA VAL A 13 18.41 5.33 -13.68
C VAL A 13 17.43 4.35 -14.34
N ILE A 14 16.14 4.61 -14.16
CA ILE A 14 15.09 3.93 -14.92
C ILE A 14 15.34 4.28 -16.38
N PRO A 15 15.54 3.30 -17.29
CA PRO A 15 15.68 3.62 -18.71
C PRO A 15 14.41 4.34 -19.16
N GLU A 16 14.57 5.48 -19.78
CA GLU A 16 13.48 6.25 -20.40
C GLU A 16 12.83 5.38 -21.49
N GLY A 17 11.79 4.66 -21.11
CA GLY A 17 10.87 4.05 -22.05
C GLY A 17 9.98 5.16 -22.61
N GLU A 18 9.83 5.22 -23.91
CA GLU A 18 9.15 6.26 -24.70
C GLU A 18 7.66 6.49 -24.39
N ASN A 19 7.16 6.16 -23.21
CA ASN A 19 5.78 6.42 -22.78
C ASN A 19 5.63 6.67 -21.26
N ALA A 20 6.70 7.02 -20.55
CA ALA A 20 6.55 7.59 -19.23
C ALA A 20 6.15 9.06 -19.43
N THR A 21 4.85 9.35 -19.36
CA THR A 21 4.40 10.73 -19.09
C THR A 21 5.16 11.20 -17.86
N PRO A 22 5.88 12.34 -17.95
CA PRO A 22 6.53 12.90 -16.78
C PRO A 22 5.46 12.99 -15.69
N LEU A 23 5.78 12.52 -14.48
CA LEU A 23 5.05 12.94 -13.30
C LEU A 23 5.12 14.47 -13.35
N GLU A 24 4.07 15.12 -13.84
CA GLU A 24 3.89 16.52 -13.56
C GLU A 24 3.94 16.61 -12.04
N VAL A 25 5.05 17.17 -11.56
CA VAL A 25 5.13 17.66 -10.21
C VAL A 25 4.03 18.69 -10.14
N VAL A 26 2.88 18.30 -9.68
CA VAL A 26 1.74 19.16 -9.46
C VAL A 26 2.14 20.11 -8.33
N GLY A 27 2.96 21.09 -8.66
CA GLY A 27 3.07 22.36 -7.97
C GLY A 27 1.91 23.23 -8.38
N GLY A 28 0.72 22.66 -8.49
CA GLY A 28 -0.52 23.39 -8.63
C GLY A 28 -1.18 23.38 -7.28
N ASP A 29 -1.73 24.48 -6.88
CA ASP A 29 -2.64 24.64 -5.75
C ASP A 29 -3.37 23.31 -5.51
N CYS A 30 -2.97 22.56 -4.48
CA CYS A 30 -3.75 21.46 -3.98
C CYS A 30 -5.03 22.09 -3.45
N THR A 31 -5.94 22.41 -4.38
CA THR A 31 -7.28 22.79 -3.99
C THR A 31 -7.82 21.62 -3.19
N ALA A 32 -8.10 21.90 -1.95
CA ALA A 32 -8.31 21.01 -0.81
C ALA A 32 -9.47 20.01 -0.94
N THR A 33 -9.77 19.50 -2.12
CA THR A 33 -10.95 18.69 -2.41
C THR A 33 -10.67 17.34 -3.06
N GLU A 34 -9.48 17.08 -3.56
CA GLU A 34 -9.20 15.81 -4.21
C GLU A 34 -8.80 14.73 -3.19
N LYS A 35 -9.61 13.71 -3.10
CA LYS A 35 -9.35 12.52 -2.26
C LYS A 35 -8.46 11.55 -3.02
N LEU A 36 -7.49 10.96 -2.33
CA LEU A 36 -6.55 10.00 -2.90
C LEU A 36 -6.60 8.67 -2.13
N ILE A 37 -6.65 7.57 -2.86
CA ILE A 37 -6.48 6.23 -2.30
C ILE A 37 -5.17 5.66 -2.82
N ILE A 38 -4.28 5.26 -1.92
CA ILE A 38 -3.02 4.59 -2.22
C ILE A 38 -3.17 3.10 -1.93
N ILE A 39 -2.91 2.27 -2.92
CA ILE A 39 -2.93 0.80 -2.79
C ILE A 39 -1.47 0.34 -2.83
N MET A 40 -0.99 -0.22 -1.72
CA MET A 40 0.32 -0.88 -1.72
C MET A 40 0.25 -2.22 -2.44
N CYS A 41 1.27 -2.54 -3.22
CA CYS A 41 1.41 -3.78 -3.97
C CYS A 41 2.82 -4.36 -3.78
N GLY A 42 2.95 -5.67 -3.85
CA GLY A 42 4.24 -6.35 -3.78
C GLY A 42 4.22 -7.62 -2.93
N LEU A 43 5.24 -8.43 -3.05
CA LEU A 43 5.38 -9.68 -2.32
C LEU A 43 5.51 -9.45 -0.81
N PRO A 44 5.27 -10.46 0.03
CA PRO A 44 5.61 -10.38 1.46
C PRO A 44 7.06 -9.94 1.66
N ALA A 45 7.33 -9.27 2.76
CA ALA A 45 8.67 -8.80 3.15
C ALA A 45 9.37 -7.77 2.25
N THR A 46 8.73 -7.24 1.22
CA THR A 46 9.29 -6.18 0.35
C THR A 46 9.23 -4.77 0.96
N GLY A 47 8.95 -4.65 2.27
CA GLY A 47 8.92 -3.35 2.96
C GLY A 47 7.65 -2.52 2.78
N LYS A 48 6.57 -3.06 2.22
CA LYS A 48 5.30 -2.33 1.98
C LYS A 48 4.81 -1.53 3.18
N THR A 49 4.64 -2.20 4.32
CA THR A 49 4.16 -1.57 5.54
C THR A 49 5.08 -0.46 6.03
N HIS A 50 6.41 -0.64 5.88
CA HIS A 50 7.38 0.39 6.22
C HIS A 50 7.21 1.64 5.37
N ILE A 51 7.09 1.47 4.06
CA ILE A 51 6.89 2.55 3.10
C ILE A 51 5.53 3.21 3.33
N ALA A 52 4.46 2.43 3.50
CA ALA A 52 3.11 2.93 3.76
C ALA A 52 3.06 3.83 5.02
N ASN A 53 3.72 3.40 6.11
CA ASN A 53 3.84 4.21 7.32
C ASN A 53 4.61 5.52 7.09
N ARG A 54 5.69 5.50 6.29
CA ARG A 54 6.44 6.70 5.97
C ARG A 54 5.63 7.67 5.12
N ILE A 55 4.89 7.16 4.13
CA ILE A 55 3.98 7.96 3.31
C ILE A 55 2.91 8.61 4.18
N ALA A 56 2.24 7.83 5.06
CA ALA A 56 1.22 8.37 5.96
C ALA A 56 1.76 9.49 6.84
N ARG A 57 2.94 9.30 7.45
CA ARG A 57 3.60 10.32 8.28
C ARG A 57 3.98 11.56 7.47
N TYR A 58 4.53 11.38 6.27
CA TYR A 58 4.88 12.49 5.39
C TYR A 58 3.65 13.34 5.05
N ILE A 59 2.57 12.69 4.62
CA ILE A 59 1.31 13.37 4.25
C ILE A 59 0.75 14.14 5.44
N SER A 60 0.67 13.50 6.62
CA SER A 60 0.10 14.14 7.80
C SER A 60 0.97 15.30 8.29
N PHE A 61 2.30 15.18 8.25
CA PHE A 61 3.20 16.20 8.79
C PHE A 61 3.43 17.35 7.81
N PHE A 62 3.82 17.05 6.57
CA PHE A 62 4.24 18.08 5.62
C PHE A 62 3.06 18.71 4.87
N LEU A 63 2.01 17.95 4.62
CA LEU A 63 0.85 18.44 3.87
C LEU A 63 -0.30 18.85 4.80
N ALA A 64 -0.19 18.57 6.10
CA ALA A 64 -1.26 18.77 7.08
C ALA A 64 -2.60 18.16 6.64
N VAL A 65 -2.53 17.05 5.90
CA VAL A 65 -3.68 16.32 5.34
C VAL A 65 -3.98 15.11 6.20
N GLU A 66 -5.23 14.91 6.54
CA GLU A 66 -5.64 13.72 7.28
C GLU A 66 -5.44 12.48 6.42
N SER A 67 -4.72 11.49 6.96
CA SER A 67 -4.46 10.23 6.29
C SER A 67 -4.76 9.06 7.21
N LYS A 68 -5.29 7.97 6.62
CA LYS A 68 -5.54 6.72 7.34
C LYS A 68 -4.88 5.56 6.64
N LEU A 69 -4.05 4.83 7.38
CA LEU A 69 -3.40 3.60 6.94
C LEU A 69 -4.17 2.39 7.48
N LEU A 70 -4.59 1.51 6.59
CA LEU A 70 -5.32 0.29 6.90
C LEU A 70 -4.50 -0.91 6.43
N ASN A 71 -3.99 -1.70 7.38
CA ASN A 71 -3.20 -2.90 7.09
C ASN A 71 -4.11 -4.12 7.16
N VAL A 72 -4.39 -4.75 6.02
CA VAL A 72 -5.27 -5.93 5.91
C VAL A 72 -4.77 -7.11 6.77
N GLY A 73 -3.45 -7.19 7.02
CA GLY A 73 -2.87 -8.18 7.92
C GLY A 73 -3.30 -7.99 9.37
N ASP A 74 -3.49 -6.75 9.81
CA ASP A 74 -3.99 -6.45 11.17
C ASP A 74 -5.46 -6.87 11.31
N TYR A 75 -6.29 -6.55 10.30
CA TYR A 75 -7.69 -7.02 10.26
C TYR A 75 -7.79 -8.54 10.35
N ARG A 76 -6.94 -9.24 9.58
CA ARG A 76 -6.92 -10.70 9.64
C ARG A 76 -6.55 -11.21 11.03
N ARG A 77 -5.52 -10.63 11.66
CA ARG A 77 -5.11 -11.01 13.03
C ARG A 77 -6.19 -10.71 14.04
N SER A 78 -6.86 -9.58 13.92
CA SER A 78 -7.96 -9.19 14.80
C SER A 78 -9.18 -10.11 14.68
N LEU A 79 -9.55 -10.47 13.44
CA LEU A 79 -10.75 -11.27 13.18
C LEU A 79 -10.55 -12.77 13.44
N PHE A 80 -9.35 -13.30 13.16
CA PHE A 80 -9.10 -14.75 13.12
C PHE A 80 -7.94 -15.22 14.01
N GLY A 81 -7.31 -14.30 14.74
CA GLY A 81 -6.14 -14.59 15.55
C GLY A 81 -4.85 -14.76 14.75
N VAL A 82 -3.75 -14.99 15.47
CA VAL A 82 -2.44 -15.27 14.88
C VAL A 82 -2.36 -16.75 14.55
N LYS A 83 -2.14 -17.10 13.30
CA LYS A 83 -1.98 -18.47 12.82
C LYS A 83 -0.52 -18.80 12.56
N SER A 84 -0.21 -20.11 12.60
CA SER A 84 1.13 -20.58 12.25
C SER A 84 1.42 -20.36 10.75
N PRO A 85 2.68 -20.26 10.34
CA PRO A 85 3.05 -20.09 8.93
C PRO A 85 2.50 -21.19 8.00
N THR A 86 2.34 -22.41 8.51
CA THR A 86 1.82 -23.56 7.75
C THR A 86 0.35 -23.44 7.38
N ASP A 87 -0.45 -22.69 8.17
CA ASP A 87 -1.89 -22.52 7.91
C ASP A 87 -2.18 -21.38 6.90
N PHE A 88 -1.13 -20.69 6.46
CA PHE A 88 -1.27 -19.52 5.60
C PHE A 88 -1.78 -19.83 4.20
N PHE A 89 -1.51 -21.04 3.69
CA PHE A 89 -1.77 -21.42 2.30
C PHE A 89 -2.97 -22.33 2.10
N THR A 90 -3.79 -22.54 3.13
CA THR A 90 -5.01 -23.34 3.05
C THR A 90 -6.15 -22.56 2.37
N HIS A 91 -7.12 -23.28 1.77
CA HIS A 91 -8.35 -22.68 1.22
C HIS A 91 -9.12 -21.86 2.27
N ALA A 92 -9.15 -22.32 3.53
CA ALA A 92 -9.77 -21.59 4.63
C ALA A 92 -9.09 -20.24 4.89
N SER A 93 -7.77 -20.16 4.72
CA SER A 93 -7.03 -18.91 4.85
C SER A 93 -7.25 -17.94 3.69
N SER A 94 -7.66 -18.45 2.51
CA SER A 94 -8.04 -17.59 1.38
C SER A 94 -9.31 -16.81 1.70
N ASN A 95 -10.37 -17.47 2.18
CA ASN A 95 -11.62 -16.81 2.56
C ASN A 95 -11.40 -15.79 3.69
N GLN A 96 -10.53 -16.11 4.65
CA GLN A 96 -10.20 -15.18 5.74
C GLN A 96 -9.47 -13.92 5.24
N ARG A 97 -8.60 -14.07 4.23
CA ARG A 97 -7.94 -12.92 3.59
C ARG A 97 -8.93 -12.05 2.83
N GLU A 98 -9.94 -12.66 2.20
CA GLU A 98 -11.01 -11.92 1.53
C GLU A 98 -11.84 -11.13 2.54
N LEU A 99 -12.33 -11.77 3.60
CA LEU A 99 -13.10 -11.13 4.67
C LEU A 99 -12.32 -10.00 5.35
N ALA A 100 -11.04 -10.21 5.64
CA ALA A 100 -10.19 -9.17 6.22
C ALA A 100 -10.01 -7.98 5.27
N CYS A 101 -9.91 -8.24 3.97
CA CYS A 101 -9.83 -7.17 2.98
C CYS A 101 -11.15 -6.42 2.86
N ASP A 102 -12.28 -7.11 2.85
CA ASP A 102 -13.60 -6.48 2.78
C ASP A 102 -13.85 -5.60 4.02
N ALA A 103 -13.44 -6.06 5.21
CA ALA A 103 -13.52 -5.25 6.42
C ALA A 103 -12.63 -4.00 6.34
N ALA A 104 -11.39 -4.14 5.86
CA ALA A 104 -10.50 -3.00 5.67
C ALA A 104 -11.02 -2.02 4.60
N LEU A 105 -11.58 -2.53 3.50
CA LEU A 105 -12.21 -1.71 2.46
C LEU A 105 -13.45 -0.99 2.97
N GLY A 106 -14.26 -1.64 3.78
CA GLY A 106 -15.42 -1.01 4.43
C GLY A 106 -14.97 0.21 5.26
N GLU A 107 -14.00 0.01 6.15
CA GLU A 107 -13.47 1.10 6.97
C GLU A 107 -12.78 2.19 6.15
N LEU A 108 -12.06 1.82 5.07
CA LEU A 108 -11.47 2.77 4.13
C LEU A 108 -12.55 3.64 3.49
N THR A 109 -13.61 3.02 3.00
CA THR A 109 -14.70 3.75 2.32
C THR A 109 -15.43 4.68 3.28
N ASP A 110 -15.67 4.26 4.51
CA ASP A 110 -16.34 5.09 5.50
C ASP A 110 -15.47 6.27 5.95
N PHE A 111 -14.15 6.05 6.08
CA PHE A 111 -13.20 7.11 6.31
C PHE A 111 -13.18 8.11 5.14
N MET A 112 -13.15 7.63 3.90
CA MET A 112 -13.10 8.48 2.71
C MET A 112 -14.41 9.25 2.42
N LYS A 113 -15.54 8.84 2.97
CA LYS A 113 -16.83 9.57 2.88
C LYS A 113 -16.85 10.82 3.76
N GLN A 114 -16.07 10.84 4.84
CA GLN A 114 -16.06 11.97 5.77
C GLN A 114 -15.58 13.25 5.10
N ASP A 115 -16.08 14.39 5.56
CA ASP A 115 -15.61 15.70 5.12
C ASP A 115 -14.19 15.95 5.65
N GLY A 116 -13.40 16.66 4.87
CA GLY A 116 -12.04 16.99 5.25
C GLY A 116 -11.01 15.90 5.03
N VAL A 117 -11.39 14.66 4.84
CA VAL A 117 -10.49 13.54 4.59
C VAL A 117 -9.83 13.63 3.22
N ARG A 118 -8.61 13.21 3.12
CA ARG A 118 -7.80 13.39 1.93
C ARG A 118 -7.15 12.13 1.41
N VAL A 119 -6.52 11.32 2.26
CA VAL A 119 -5.71 10.20 1.80
C VAL A 119 -6.01 8.93 2.59
N GLY A 120 -6.45 7.89 1.89
CA GLY A 120 -6.56 6.53 2.43
C GLY A 120 -5.43 5.65 1.88
N ILE A 121 -4.80 4.84 2.72
CA ILE A 121 -3.72 3.93 2.32
C ILE A 121 -4.14 2.51 2.67
N LEU A 122 -4.21 1.63 1.67
CA LEU A 122 -4.52 0.21 1.86
C LEU A 122 -3.23 -0.61 1.73
N ASP A 123 -2.74 -1.11 2.85
CA ASP A 123 -1.52 -1.92 2.93
C ASP A 123 -1.86 -3.41 2.93
N SER A 124 -1.54 -4.07 1.82
CA SER A 124 -1.66 -5.52 1.62
C SER A 124 -0.77 -5.94 0.45
N THR A 125 -0.67 -7.24 0.18
CA THR A 125 0.12 -7.74 -0.95
C THR A 125 -0.42 -7.29 -2.31
N ASN A 126 -1.72 -7.35 -2.52
CA ASN A 126 -2.44 -6.88 -3.73
C ASN A 126 -1.76 -7.23 -5.07
N CYS A 127 -1.04 -8.38 -5.13
CA CYS A 127 -0.17 -8.73 -6.24
C CYS A 127 -0.93 -9.08 -7.52
N THR A 128 -2.16 -9.61 -7.41
CA THR A 128 -2.91 -10.02 -8.60
C THR A 128 -3.69 -8.84 -9.19
N ARG A 129 -3.86 -8.87 -10.51
CA ARG A 129 -4.63 -7.85 -11.25
C ARG A 129 -6.10 -7.86 -10.79
N GLU A 130 -6.68 -9.05 -10.64
CA GLU A 130 -8.07 -9.24 -10.20
C GLU A 130 -8.31 -8.57 -8.85
N ARG A 131 -7.38 -8.73 -7.91
CA ARG A 131 -7.46 -8.10 -6.59
C ARG A 131 -7.44 -6.59 -6.69
N ARG A 132 -6.54 -6.02 -7.46
CA ARG A 132 -6.47 -4.55 -7.65
C ARG A 132 -7.69 -4.01 -8.38
N THR A 133 -8.21 -4.74 -9.37
CA THR A 133 -9.47 -4.38 -10.07
C THR A 133 -10.63 -4.37 -9.10
N ARG A 134 -10.82 -5.42 -8.30
CA ARG A 134 -11.87 -5.48 -7.26
C ARG A 134 -11.80 -4.31 -6.29
N ILE A 135 -10.59 -3.95 -5.82
CA ILE A 135 -10.41 -2.79 -4.92
C ILE A 135 -10.83 -1.49 -5.63
N ARG A 136 -10.41 -1.30 -6.89
CA ARG A 136 -10.78 -0.10 -7.67
C ARG A 136 -12.29 0.01 -7.88
N GLU A 137 -12.94 -1.09 -8.19
CA GLU A 137 -14.40 -1.15 -8.35
C GLU A 137 -15.11 -0.84 -7.04
N ALA A 138 -14.64 -1.40 -5.93
CA ALA A 138 -15.20 -1.15 -4.59
C ALA A 138 -15.12 0.31 -4.16
N VAL A 139 -14.14 1.08 -4.65
CA VAL A 139 -13.97 2.50 -4.29
C VAL A 139 -14.40 3.47 -5.40
N ALA A 140 -14.85 2.98 -6.56
CA ALA A 140 -15.17 3.81 -7.73
C ALA A 140 -16.23 4.88 -7.45
N PHE A 141 -17.21 4.55 -6.61
CA PHE A 141 -18.29 5.47 -6.24
C PHE A 141 -17.82 6.70 -5.44
N LEU A 142 -16.62 6.62 -4.82
CA LEU A 142 -16.03 7.72 -4.06
C LEU A 142 -15.46 8.82 -4.95
N LYS A 143 -15.30 8.56 -6.26
CA LYS A 143 -14.70 9.48 -7.23
C LYS A 143 -13.31 10.00 -6.82
N CYS A 144 -12.56 9.16 -6.11
CA CYS A 144 -11.20 9.45 -5.66
C CYS A 144 -10.18 9.10 -6.74
N LYS A 145 -9.03 9.77 -6.73
CA LYS A 145 -7.86 9.26 -7.46
C LYS A 145 -7.35 7.98 -6.78
N VAL A 146 -6.90 7.01 -7.59
CA VAL A 146 -6.34 5.76 -7.09
C VAL A 146 -4.92 5.61 -7.63
N LEU A 147 -3.96 5.54 -6.71
CA LEU A 147 -2.55 5.30 -7.00
C LEU A 147 -2.17 3.90 -6.51
N VAL A 148 -1.47 3.13 -7.33
CA VAL A 148 -0.88 1.85 -6.92
C VAL A 148 0.63 2.03 -6.78
N ILE A 149 1.16 1.70 -5.60
CA ILE A 149 2.60 1.73 -5.32
C ILE A 149 3.08 0.29 -5.16
N GLU A 150 3.93 -0.15 -6.08
CA GLU A 150 4.58 -1.45 -5.99
C GLU A 150 5.93 -1.33 -5.31
N THR A 151 6.16 -2.20 -4.32
CA THR A 151 7.47 -2.36 -3.68
C THR A 151 8.15 -3.61 -4.19
N VAL A 152 9.32 -3.45 -4.77
CA VAL A 152 10.16 -4.53 -5.29
C VAL A 152 11.40 -4.64 -4.41
N CYS A 153 11.82 -5.85 -4.12
CA CYS A 153 13.08 -6.13 -3.42
C CYS A 153 13.92 -7.05 -4.30
N ASP A 154 15.02 -6.55 -4.83
CA ASP A 154 15.93 -7.28 -5.71
C ASP A 154 16.94 -8.14 -4.93
N ASN A 155 16.91 -8.09 -3.61
CA ASN A 155 17.83 -8.87 -2.77
C ASN A 155 17.20 -10.22 -2.41
N GLU A 156 17.65 -11.29 -3.08
CA GLU A 156 17.17 -12.66 -2.87
C GLU A 156 17.41 -13.17 -1.43
N GLU A 157 18.47 -12.71 -0.75
CA GLU A 157 18.76 -13.12 0.63
C GLU A 157 17.70 -12.61 1.61
N VAL A 158 17.23 -11.38 1.42
CA VAL A 158 16.17 -10.79 2.25
C VAL A 158 14.82 -11.44 1.96
N SER A 159 14.57 -11.79 0.72
CA SER A 159 13.33 -12.48 0.31
C SER A 159 13.24 -13.88 0.90
N ASN A 160 14.35 -14.63 0.93
CA ASN A 160 14.39 -16.02 1.42
C ASN A 160 14.36 -16.15 2.96
N GLN A 161 14.75 -15.12 3.71
CA GLN A 161 14.69 -15.12 5.19
C GLN A 161 13.27 -14.86 5.76
N SER A 162 12.33 -14.56 4.90
CA SER A 162 10.97 -14.11 5.30
C SER A 162 9.87 -15.13 5.04
N TYR A 163 10.24 -16.36 4.69
CA TYR A 163 9.34 -17.50 4.50
C TYR A 163 9.49 -18.56 5.58
#